data_d66b0ac63c0eac177785e18749e048c8
#
_entry.id   d66b0ac63c0eac177785e18749e048c8
#
_cell.length_a   1.000
_cell.length_b   1.000
_cell.length_c   1.000
_cell.angle_alpha   90.00
_cell.angle_beta   90.00
_cell.angle_gamma   90.00
#
_symmetry.space_group_name_H-M   'P 1'
#
loop_
_entity.id
_entity.type
_entity.pdbx_description
1 polymer ?
#
loop_
_entity_poly.entity_id
_entity_poly.type
_entity_poly.pdbx_seq_one_letter_code
_entity_poly.pdbx_strand_id
1 'polypeptide(L)'
;MAVNVFAGKIEQYIYCSTSCVYTPRVGKEPITEDSPTCPNTDYGLGKMQAEKVFRDAAENKAFHLTIFRPGHIYGQEFCVSNLDLEGLHLLNRMLNNKPIVLCDNGKRYFQACHADNLGIAFAKSCALPAAYEEIFNIAGEEIMTWNEIYEIEKRILKSESKIVYKDVSDVIKKDPVQFDFLNTYTRYDWIQSTEKLKTLVKGYRYRINFIDGVKSFISNNIQKIKSCNYMEIYDEIL
;
A
#
# COMPACT_ATOMS: atom_id res chain seq x y z
N MET A 1 -9.46 15.79 19.46
CA MET A 1 -8.58 14.65 19.11
C MET A 1 -9.15 13.37 19.67
N ALA A 2 -8.96 12.23 18.98
CA ALA A 2 -9.53 10.93 19.35
C ALA A 2 -9.23 10.51 20.80
N VAL A 3 -7.98 10.72 21.28
CA VAL A 3 -7.59 10.41 22.67
C VAL A 3 -8.53 11.05 23.69
N ASN A 4 -8.85 12.34 23.56
CA ASN A 4 -9.73 13.04 24.50
C ASN A 4 -11.17 12.49 24.52
N VAL A 5 -11.60 11.88 23.40
CA VAL A 5 -12.93 11.30 23.27
C VAL A 5 -13.01 9.92 23.91
N PHE A 6 -11.96 9.08 23.73
CA PHE A 6 -11.99 7.66 24.03
C PHE A 6 -11.26 7.27 25.32
N ALA A 7 -10.35 8.10 25.85
CA ALA A 7 -9.60 7.81 27.07
C ALA A 7 -10.51 7.40 28.24
N GLY A 8 -10.25 6.24 28.82
CA GLY A 8 -11.04 5.65 29.91
C GLY A 8 -12.45 5.19 29.57
N LYS A 9 -12.84 5.20 28.28
CA LYS A 9 -14.19 4.83 27.83
C LYS A 9 -14.21 3.57 26.94
N ILE A 10 -13.06 3.15 26.44
CA ILE A 10 -12.90 1.96 25.61
C ILE A 10 -11.78 1.08 26.18
N GLU A 11 -11.85 -0.20 25.95
CA GLU A 11 -10.81 -1.14 26.35
C GLU A 11 -9.62 -1.13 25.42
N GLN A 12 -9.87 -1.11 24.10
CA GLN A 12 -8.83 -1.16 23.07
C GLN A 12 -9.04 -0.10 21.99
N TYR A 13 -7.95 0.56 21.59
CA TYR A 13 -7.88 1.41 20.40
C TYR A 13 -7.02 0.75 19.34
N ILE A 14 -7.58 0.46 18.16
CA ILE A 14 -6.82 -0.07 17.02
C ILE A 14 -6.56 1.07 16.06
N TYR A 15 -5.28 1.42 15.87
CA TYR A 15 -4.86 2.51 15.01
C TYR A 15 -4.36 2.00 13.65
N CYS A 16 -4.95 2.50 12.56
CA CYS A 16 -4.45 2.28 11.22
C CYS A 16 -3.38 3.31 10.88
N SER A 17 -2.12 2.93 11.04
CA SER A 17 -0.95 3.69 10.60
C SER A 17 -0.63 3.40 9.12
N THR A 18 0.63 3.29 8.75
CA THR A 18 1.10 3.05 7.38
C THR A 18 2.53 2.55 7.37
N SER A 19 2.94 1.83 6.32
CA SER A 19 4.34 1.52 6.05
C SER A 19 5.19 2.77 5.75
N CYS A 20 4.57 3.88 5.33
CA CYS A 20 5.27 5.13 5.06
C CYS A 20 5.94 5.76 6.29
N VAL A 21 5.74 5.23 7.50
CA VAL A 21 6.51 5.63 8.69
C VAL A 21 7.94 5.09 8.68
N TYR A 22 8.22 4.04 7.91
CA TYR A 22 9.56 3.47 7.80
C TYR A 22 10.46 4.29 6.88
N THR A 23 11.76 4.12 7.08
CA THR A 23 12.77 4.66 6.16
C THR A 23 12.66 3.94 4.80
N PRO A 24 12.42 4.67 3.70
CA PRO A 24 12.42 4.08 2.37
C PRO A 24 13.78 3.45 2.04
N ARG A 25 13.79 2.30 1.39
CA ARG A 25 15.03 1.59 1.09
C ARG A 25 14.98 0.81 -0.22
N VAL A 26 16.16 0.42 -0.66
CA VAL A 26 16.38 -0.49 -1.78
C VAL A 26 17.02 -1.76 -1.24
N GLY A 27 16.48 -2.91 -1.60
CA GLY A 27 16.97 -4.22 -1.18
C GLY A 27 15.86 -5.19 -0.83
N LYS A 28 16.21 -6.48 -0.73
CA LYS A 28 15.25 -7.58 -0.52
C LYS A 28 15.00 -7.91 0.96
N GLU A 29 15.69 -7.29 1.89
CA GLU A 29 15.49 -7.58 3.30
C GLU A 29 14.12 -7.07 3.75
N PRO A 30 13.29 -7.91 4.38
CA PRO A 30 11.97 -7.48 4.83
C PRO A 30 12.03 -6.36 5.88
N ILE A 31 11.11 -5.42 5.78
CA ILE A 31 10.85 -4.43 6.82
C ILE A 31 10.10 -5.13 7.95
N THR A 32 10.68 -5.14 9.12
CA THR A 32 10.04 -5.62 10.36
C THR A 32 9.50 -4.46 11.18
N GLU A 33 8.73 -4.75 12.21
CA GLU A 33 8.19 -3.73 13.11
C GLU A 33 9.26 -2.96 13.87
N ASP A 34 10.47 -3.55 14.01
CA ASP A 34 11.66 -2.95 14.65
C ASP A 34 12.53 -2.17 13.66
N SER A 35 12.17 -2.14 12.37
CA SER A 35 12.92 -1.40 11.37
C SER A 35 12.88 0.11 11.64
N PRO A 36 13.96 0.86 11.29
CA PRO A 36 14.01 2.31 11.52
C PRO A 36 12.83 3.06 10.91
N THR A 37 12.28 3.99 11.69
CA THR A 37 11.21 4.89 11.25
C THR A 37 11.79 6.29 11.00
N CYS A 38 11.87 6.65 9.71
CA CYS A 38 12.28 7.98 9.26
C CYS A 38 11.54 8.27 7.95
N PRO A 39 10.29 8.73 8.04
CA PRO A 39 9.44 8.97 6.87
C PRO A 39 10.03 10.08 5.99
N ASN A 40 9.87 9.93 4.68
CA ASN A 40 10.29 10.91 3.68
C ASN A 40 9.12 11.75 3.13
N THR A 41 7.94 11.64 3.76
CA THR A 41 6.73 12.37 3.37
C THR A 41 6.05 13.00 4.58
N ASP A 42 5.34 14.10 4.37
CA ASP A 42 4.50 14.72 5.41
C ASP A 42 3.40 13.77 5.90
N TYR A 43 2.86 12.94 4.99
CA TYR A 43 1.90 11.90 5.34
C TYR A 43 2.48 10.88 6.34
N GLY A 44 3.65 10.33 6.02
CA GLY A 44 4.35 9.39 6.91
C GLY A 44 4.73 10.03 8.24
N LEU A 45 5.22 11.28 8.22
CA LEU A 45 5.55 12.04 9.43
C LEU A 45 4.31 12.26 10.31
N GLY A 46 3.19 12.68 9.72
CA GLY A 46 1.93 12.86 10.45
C GLY A 46 1.42 11.56 11.08
N LYS A 47 1.53 10.42 10.36
CA LYS A 47 1.17 9.10 10.91
C LYS A 47 2.09 8.68 12.05
N MET A 48 3.41 8.90 11.94
CA MET A 48 4.38 8.61 13.00
C MET A 48 4.12 9.46 14.24
N GLN A 49 3.82 10.75 14.08
CA GLN A 49 3.44 11.63 15.19
C GLN A 49 2.14 11.16 15.87
N ALA A 50 1.15 10.70 15.10
CA ALA A 50 -0.08 10.15 15.64
C ALA A 50 0.18 8.83 16.41
N GLU A 51 1.04 7.94 15.92
CA GLU A 51 1.46 6.75 16.67
C GLU A 51 2.02 7.13 18.05
N LYS A 52 2.86 8.16 18.11
CA LYS A 52 3.42 8.65 19.40
C LYS A 52 2.31 9.10 20.35
N VAL A 53 1.37 9.92 19.88
CA VAL A 53 0.25 10.41 20.70
C VAL A 53 -0.59 9.27 21.27
N PHE A 54 -0.88 8.23 20.46
CA PHE A 54 -1.64 7.07 20.93
C PHE A 54 -0.85 6.20 21.90
N ARG A 55 0.46 6.02 21.70
CA ARG A 55 1.33 5.31 22.64
C ARG A 55 1.42 6.01 23.98
N ASP A 56 1.66 7.33 23.98
CA ASP A 56 1.69 8.15 25.22
C ASP A 56 0.35 8.00 25.98
N ALA A 57 -0.78 7.91 25.28
CA ALA A 57 -2.10 7.68 25.91
C ALA A 57 -2.23 6.28 26.50
N ALA A 58 -1.78 5.23 25.79
CA ALA A 58 -1.80 3.86 26.26
C ALA A 58 -0.91 3.64 27.49
N GLU A 59 0.31 4.22 27.49
CA GLU A 59 1.20 4.23 28.66
C GLU A 59 0.54 4.85 29.90
N ASN A 60 -0.31 5.87 29.71
CA ASN A 60 -1.14 6.48 30.74
C ASN A 60 -2.46 5.72 31.00
N LYS A 61 -2.56 4.48 30.54
CA LYS A 61 -3.71 3.58 30.78
C LYS A 61 -5.05 4.12 30.28
N ALA A 62 -5.03 4.92 29.20
CA ALA A 62 -6.25 5.43 28.59
C ALA A 62 -7.05 4.33 27.88
N PHE A 63 -6.37 3.34 27.31
CA PHE A 63 -6.88 2.16 26.62
C PHE A 63 -5.69 1.24 26.27
N HIS A 64 -5.94 -0.01 25.88
CA HIS A 64 -4.94 -0.84 25.20
C HIS A 64 -4.79 -0.40 23.74
N LEU A 65 -3.56 -0.35 23.25
CA LEU A 65 -3.26 0.11 21.89
C LEU A 65 -2.81 -1.04 20.99
N THR A 66 -3.38 -1.12 19.79
CA THR A 66 -2.85 -1.95 18.70
C THR A 66 -2.61 -1.05 17.49
N ILE A 67 -1.43 -1.13 16.87
CA ILE A 67 -1.09 -0.35 15.67
C ILE A 67 -0.90 -1.30 14.49
N PHE A 68 -1.58 -1.02 13.38
CA PHE A 68 -1.30 -1.64 12.09
C PHE A 68 -0.54 -0.69 11.19
N ARG A 69 0.54 -1.17 10.56
CA ARG A 69 1.31 -0.48 9.52
C ARG A 69 1.11 -1.18 8.18
N PRO A 70 -0.01 -0.95 7.51
CA PRO A 70 -0.24 -1.58 6.21
C PRO A 70 0.72 -1.05 5.15
N GLY A 71 1.10 -1.93 4.22
CA GLY A 71 1.68 -1.57 2.93
C GLY A 71 0.68 -0.85 2.05
N HIS A 72 0.96 -0.76 0.74
CA HIS A 72 0.01 -0.18 -0.19
C HIS A 72 -1.30 -0.98 -0.20
N ILE A 73 -2.39 -0.31 0.16
CA ILE A 73 -3.73 -0.92 0.19
C ILE A 73 -4.37 -0.76 -1.18
N TYR A 74 -4.92 -1.85 -1.70
CA TYR A 74 -5.74 -1.87 -2.90
C TYR A 74 -7.06 -2.63 -2.64
N GLY A 75 -8.05 -2.49 -3.51
CA GLY A 75 -9.34 -3.13 -3.34
C GLY A 75 -10.41 -2.48 -4.21
N GLN A 76 -11.57 -2.13 -3.65
CA GLN A 76 -12.68 -1.61 -4.45
C GLN A 76 -12.44 -0.22 -5.03
N GLU A 77 -11.68 0.64 -4.37
CA GLU A 77 -11.47 2.03 -4.78
C GLU A 77 -10.18 2.24 -5.58
N PHE A 78 -9.14 1.47 -5.29
CA PHE A 78 -7.80 1.61 -5.86
C PHE A 78 -7.31 0.31 -6.43
N CYS A 79 -6.58 0.38 -7.55
CA CYS A 79 -5.74 -0.70 -8.07
C CYS A 79 -4.27 -0.34 -7.86
N VAL A 80 -3.38 -1.21 -8.28
CA VAL A 80 -1.94 -1.02 -8.08
C VAL A 80 -1.33 -0.42 -9.34
N SER A 81 -0.54 0.65 -9.18
CA SER A 81 0.22 1.29 -10.26
C SER A 81 1.57 1.79 -9.76
N ASN A 82 2.57 1.80 -10.63
CA ASN A 82 3.88 2.35 -10.32
C ASN A 82 3.88 3.89 -10.34
N LEU A 83 3.03 4.50 -11.15
CA LEU A 83 3.07 5.93 -11.43
C LEU A 83 2.04 6.74 -10.65
N ASP A 84 0.89 6.16 -10.37
CA ASP A 84 -0.22 6.85 -9.72
C ASP A 84 -0.85 6.00 -8.61
N LEU A 85 -1.51 6.66 -7.66
CA LEU A 85 -2.09 6.01 -6.48
C LEU A 85 -3.33 5.17 -6.83
N GLU A 86 -4.11 5.56 -7.83
CA GLU A 86 -5.42 4.95 -8.11
C GLU A 86 -5.36 3.79 -9.10
N GLY A 87 -4.36 3.76 -9.98
CA GLY A 87 -4.18 2.74 -11.02
C GLY A 87 -5.17 2.83 -12.19
N LEU A 88 -6.11 3.77 -12.18
CA LEU A 88 -7.16 3.86 -13.20
C LEU A 88 -6.62 4.24 -14.57
N HIS A 89 -5.67 5.17 -14.63
CA HIS A 89 -5.05 5.62 -15.88
C HIS A 89 -4.25 4.50 -16.53
N LEU A 90 -3.47 3.77 -15.75
CA LEU A 90 -2.73 2.60 -16.21
C LEU A 90 -3.68 1.56 -16.85
N LEU A 91 -4.74 1.18 -16.14
CA LEU A 91 -5.70 0.19 -16.62
C LEU A 91 -6.48 0.69 -17.84
N ASN A 92 -6.82 1.98 -17.92
CA ASN A 92 -7.43 2.57 -19.12
C ASN A 92 -6.50 2.45 -20.34
N ARG A 93 -5.20 2.77 -20.17
CA ARG A 93 -4.21 2.60 -21.25
C ARG A 93 -4.10 1.16 -21.70
N MET A 94 -4.01 0.22 -20.74
CA MET A 94 -4.00 -1.22 -21.04
C MET A 94 -5.25 -1.67 -21.79
N LEU A 95 -6.42 -1.23 -21.37
CA LEU A 95 -7.70 -1.57 -22.00
C LEU A 95 -7.77 -1.10 -23.46
N ASN A 96 -7.10 0.00 -23.77
CA ASN A 96 -7.04 0.59 -25.13
C ASN A 96 -5.77 0.20 -25.90
N ASN A 97 -4.99 -0.76 -25.42
CA ASN A 97 -3.71 -1.20 -26.01
C ASN A 97 -2.71 -0.07 -26.26
N LYS A 98 -2.77 1.01 -25.47
CA LYS A 98 -1.82 2.13 -25.54
C LYS A 98 -0.50 1.76 -24.86
N PRO A 99 0.64 2.32 -25.26
CA PRO A 99 1.89 2.11 -24.55
C PRO A 99 1.77 2.55 -23.09
N ILE A 100 2.42 1.82 -22.19
CA ILE A 100 2.43 2.07 -20.74
C ILE A 100 3.86 2.27 -20.26
N VAL A 101 4.07 3.20 -19.35
CA VAL A 101 5.40 3.51 -18.81
C VAL A 101 5.63 2.72 -17.53
N LEU A 102 6.85 2.20 -17.39
CA LEU A 102 7.33 1.55 -16.18
C LEU A 102 8.74 2.03 -15.87
N CYS A 103 8.95 2.50 -14.64
CA CYS A 103 10.23 3.06 -14.24
C CYS A 103 11.24 2.00 -13.78
N ASP A 104 12.54 2.33 -13.84
CA ASP A 104 13.67 1.52 -13.35
C ASP A 104 13.65 0.06 -13.83
N ASN A 105 13.29 -0.15 -15.09
CA ASN A 105 13.13 -1.47 -15.70
C ASN A 105 12.15 -2.40 -14.95
N GLY A 106 11.26 -1.86 -14.12
CA GLY A 106 10.25 -2.58 -13.38
C GLY A 106 10.77 -3.60 -12.37
N LYS A 107 12.01 -3.45 -11.91
CA LYS A 107 12.69 -4.46 -11.06
C LYS A 107 12.48 -4.25 -9.56
N ARG A 108 11.92 -3.13 -9.14
CA ARG A 108 11.64 -2.88 -7.72
C ARG A 108 10.55 -3.83 -7.22
N TYR A 109 10.73 -4.28 -5.99
CA TYR A 109 9.77 -5.17 -5.33
C TYR A 109 8.66 -4.39 -4.68
N PHE A 110 7.47 -4.92 -4.82
CA PHE A 110 6.26 -4.36 -4.25
C PHE A 110 5.37 -5.46 -3.66
N GLN A 111 4.69 -5.13 -2.57
CA GLN A 111 3.85 -6.07 -1.84
C GLN A 111 2.55 -5.36 -1.48
N ALA A 112 1.53 -5.53 -2.32
CA ALA A 112 0.24 -4.89 -2.12
C ALA A 112 -0.60 -5.63 -1.07
N CYS A 113 -1.42 -4.91 -0.32
CA CYS A 113 -2.33 -5.45 0.69
C CYS A 113 -3.78 -5.25 0.25
N HIS A 114 -4.53 -6.34 0.05
CA HIS A 114 -5.96 -6.21 -0.23
C HIS A 114 -6.71 -5.69 1.02
N ALA A 115 -7.61 -4.73 0.84
CA ALA A 115 -8.35 -4.09 1.94
C ALA A 115 -9.12 -5.10 2.82
N ASP A 116 -9.71 -6.15 2.22
CA ASP A 116 -10.41 -7.19 2.99
C ASP A 116 -9.47 -8.01 3.88
N ASN A 117 -8.23 -8.27 3.43
CA ASN A 117 -7.23 -8.95 4.25
C ASN A 117 -6.84 -8.08 5.46
N LEU A 118 -6.71 -6.76 5.26
CA LEU A 118 -6.51 -5.80 6.36
C LEU A 118 -7.72 -5.81 7.32
N GLY A 119 -8.95 -5.79 6.79
CA GLY A 119 -10.18 -5.87 7.59
C GLY A 119 -10.25 -7.12 8.46
N ILE A 120 -9.81 -8.27 7.94
CA ILE A 120 -9.72 -9.52 8.71
C ILE A 120 -8.71 -9.39 9.86
N ALA A 121 -7.54 -8.77 9.62
CA ALA A 121 -6.54 -8.55 10.66
C ALA A 121 -7.10 -7.67 11.79
N PHE A 122 -7.77 -6.58 11.45
CA PHE A 122 -8.45 -5.72 12.43
C PHE A 122 -9.48 -6.49 13.24
N ALA A 123 -10.41 -7.18 12.59
CA ALA A 123 -11.46 -7.94 13.25
C ALA A 123 -10.91 -9.02 14.19
N LYS A 124 -9.85 -9.72 13.78
CA LYS A 124 -9.21 -10.76 14.59
C LYS A 124 -8.38 -10.23 15.75
N SER A 125 -7.98 -8.97 15.72
CA SER A 125 -7.23 -8.31 16.79
C SER A 125 -8.13 -7.60 17.81
N CYS A 126 -9.43 -7.47 17.53
CA CYS A 126 -10.38 -6.88 18.46
C CYS A 126 -10.48 -7.70 19.74
N ALA A 127 -10.33 -7.05 20.89
CA ALA A 127 -10.38 -7.64 22.23
C ALA A 127 -9.46 -8.86 22.38
N LEU A 128 -8.33 -8.86 21.66
CA LEU A 128 -7.32 -9.92 21.73
C LEU A 128 -6.14 -9.45 22.61
N PRO A 129 -5.97 -9.98 23.85
CA PRO A 129 -4.87 -9.56 24.72
C PRO A 129 -3.48 -9.70 24.10
N ALA A 130 -3.25 -10.70 23.24
CA ALA A 130 -1.99 -10.88 22.52
C ALA A 130 -1.69 -9.78 21.48
N ALA A 131 -2.66 -8.92 21.16
CA ALA A 131 -2.50 -7.77 20.28
C ALA A 131 -2.39 -6.44 21.03
N TYR A 132 -2.53 -6.44 22.36
CA TYR A 132 -2.43 -5.23 23.14
C TYR A 132 -0.98 -4.75 23.20
N GLU A 133 -0.78 -3.44 23.04
CA GLU A 133 0.51 -2.74 23.01
C GLU A 133 1.42 -3.21 21.85
N GLU A 134 0.83 -3.85 20.83
CA GLU A 134 1.58 -4.40 19.71
C GLU A 134 1.46 -3.55 18.44
N ILE A 135 2.54 -3.59 17.64
CA ILE A 135 2.58 -3.05 16.30
C ILE A 135 2.65 -4.22 15.35
N PHE A 136 1.87 -4.18 14.28
CA PHE A 136 1.85 -5.19 13.24
C PHE A 136 2.06 -4.59 11.85
N ASN A 137 3.03 -5.11 11.12
CA ASN A 137 3.04 -4.96 9.69
C ASN A 137 1.96 -5.81 9.05
N ILE A 138 1.35 -5.30 7.98
CA ILE A 138 0.45 -6.08 7.13
C ILE A 138 0.63 -5.74 5.66
N ALA A 139 0.88 -6.76 4.86
CA ALA A 139 1.03 -6.69 3.41
C ALA A 139 0.48 -7.99 2.81
N GLY A 140 0.34 -8.10 1.49
CA GLY A 140 -0.02 -9.35 0.82
C GLY A 140 1.04 -10.45 1.01
N GLU A 141 0.72 -11.67 0.65
CA GLU A 141 1.70 -12.76 0.67
C GLU A 141 2.63 -12.73 -0.54
N GLU A 142 2.16 -12.17 -1.66
CA GLU A 142 2.89 -12.12 -2.90
C GLU A 142 3.86 -10.94 -2.90
N ILE A 143 5.15 -11.25 -3.03
CA ILE A 143 6.21 -10.28 -3.26
C ILE A 143 6.51 -10.31 -4.76
N MET A 144 6.20 -9.23 -5.45
CA MET A 144 6.29 -9.13 -6.90
C MET A 144 7.13 -7.94 -7.33
N THR A 145 7.76 -8.05 -8.48
CA THR A 145 8.33 -6.91 -9.18
C THR A 145 7.22 -6.13 -9.89
N TRP A 146 7.47 -4.86 -10.19
CA TRP A 146 6.53 -4.06 -10.98
C TRP A 146 6.28 -4.67 -12.38
N ASN A 147 7.28 -5.35 -12.97
CA ASN A 147 7.08 -6.10 -14.22
C ASN A 147 6.02 -7.19 -14.07
N GLU A 148 6.13 -8.00 -13.01
CA GLU A 148 5.18 -9.09 -12.75
C GLU A 148 3.77 -8.54 -12.52
N ILE A 149 3.63 -7.45 -11.78
CA ILE A 149 2.35 -6.76 -11.55
C ILE A 149 1.73 -6.34 -12.88
N TYR A 150 2.47 -5.60 -13.72
CA TYR A 150 1.97 -5.11 -15.00
C TYR A 150 1.61 -6.25 -15.97
N GLU A 151 2.39 -7.32 -16.00
CA GLU A 151 2.07 -8.49 -16.84
C GLU A 151 0.82 -9.24 -16.33
N ILE A 152 0.57 -9.27 -15.03
CA ILE A 152 -0.68 -9.82 -14.48
C ILE A 152 -1.88 -8.96 -14.91
N GLU A 153 -1.80 -7.66 -14.77
CA GLU A 153 -2.86 -6.72 -15.15
C GLU A 153 -3.14 -6.76 -16.65
N LYS A 154 -2.10 -6.74 -17.50
CA LYS A 154 -2.22 -6.94 -18.96
C LYS A 154 -2.93 -8.25 -19.31
N ARG A 155 -2.55 -9.34 -18.64
CA ARG A 155 -3.18 -10.67 -18.88
C ARG A 155 -4.66 -10.67 -18.52
N ILE A 156 -5.04 -10.05 -17.39
CA ILE A 156 -6.43 -9.94 -16.96
C ILE A 156 -7.26 -9.15 -17.98
N LEU A 157 -6.72 -8.04 -18.48
CA LEU A 157 -7.35 -7.17 -19.47
C LEU A 157 -7.23 -7.68 -20.90
N LYS A 158 -6.45 -8.76 -21.14
CA LYS A 158 -6.07 -9.23 -22.48
C LYS A 158 -5.42 -8.13 -23.32
N SER A 159 -4.58 -7.30 -22.68
CA SER A 159 -3.95 -6.13 -23.28
C SER A 159 -2.67 -6.50 -24.02
N GLU A 160 -2.49 -5.91 -25.20
CA GLU A 160 -1.26 -5.96 -25.99
C GLU A 160 -0.38 -4.71 -25.80
N SER A 161 -0.67 -3.90 -24.78
CA SER A 161 0.10 -2.70 -24.47
C SER A 161 1.60 -3.00 -24.36
N LYS A 162 2.41 -2.18 -25.02
CA LYS A 162 3.87 -2.27 -24.91
C LYS A 162 4.32 -1.53 -23.65
N ILE A 163 5.19 -2.16 -22.87
CA ILE A 163 5.86 -1.51 -21.74
C ILE A 163 7.04 -0.71 -22.29
N VAL A 164 7.06 0.58 -21.95
CA VAL A 164 8.15 1.52 -22.27
C VAL A 164 8.88 1.83 -20.96
N TYR A 165 10.13 1.44 -20.89
CA TYR A 165 10.94 1.69 -19.68
C TYR A 165 11.54 3.09 -19.71
N LYS A 166 11.43 3.80 -18.59
CA LYS A 166 11.98 5.15 -18.39
C LYS A 166 12.81 5.23 -17.13
N ASP A 167 13.76 6.13 -17.12
CA ASP A 167 14.45 6.51 -15.88
C ASP A 167 13.49 7.24 -14.94
N VAL A 168 13.49 6.86 -13.67
CA VAL A 168 12.60 7.43 -12.66
C VAL A 168 12.81 8.94 -12.51
N SER A 169 14.06 9.40 -12.61
CA SER A 169 14.39 10.82 -12.46
C SER A 169 13.87 11.67 -13.62
N ASP A 170 13.84 11.11 -14.83
CA ASP A 170 13.32 11.81 -16.00
C ASP A 170 11.81 11.93 -15.96
N VAL A 171 11.11 10.90 -15.47
CA VAL A 171 9.66 10.96 -15.26
C VAL A 171 9.30 11.98 -14.18
N ILE A 172 9.96 11.96 -13.03
CA ILE A 172 9.69 12.91 -11.94
C ILE A 172 9.95 14.36 -12.35
N LYS A 173 11.01 14.63 -13.15
CA LYS A 173 11.31 16.00 -13.65
C LYS A 173 10.20 16.59 -14.51
N LYS A 174 9.38 15.76 -15.18
CA LYS A 174 8.28 16.26 -16.02
C LYS A 174 7.19 16.92 -15.18
N ASP A 175 6.78 16.26 -14.10
CA ASP A 175 5.85 16.82 -13.13
C ASP A 175 6.09 16.22 -11.74
N PRO A 176 6.86 16.89 -10.86
CA PRO A 176 7.16 16.40 -9.53
C PRO A 176 5.93 16.25 -8.63
N VAL A 177 4.87 16.99 -8.88
CA VAL A 177 3.63 16.93 -8.09
C VAL A 177 2.80 15.73 -8.51
N GLN A 178 2.61 15.55 -9.81
CA GLN A 178 1.86 14.42 -10.37
C GLN A 178 2.52 13.08 -10.05
N PHE A 179 3.86 13.02 -10.11
CA PHE A 179 4.64 11.82 -9.84
C PHE A 179 5.21 11.74 -8.41
N ASP A 180 4.60 12.44 -7.45
CA ASP A 180 5.04 12.40 -6.06
C ASP A 180 4.97 10.99 -5.48
N PHE A 181 3.94 10.21 -5.80
CA PHE A 181 3.81 8.82 -5.36
C PHE A 181 4.96 7.94 -5.89
N LEU A 182 5.37 8.12 -7.14
CA LEU A 182 6.57 7.47 -7.68
C LEU A 182 7.82 7.91 -6.91
N ASN A 183 8.00 9.20 -6.71
CA ASN A 183 9.18 9.77 -6.08
C ASN A 183 9.35 9.35 -4.61
N THR A 184 8.25 9.28 -3.87
CA THR A 184 8.27 9.08 -2.43
C THR A 184 8.06 7.62 -2.02
N TYR A 185 7.44 6.81 -2.88
CA TYR A 185 7.05 5.45 -2.52
C TYR A 185 7.49 4.39 -3.53
N THR A 186 6.96 4.36 -4.75
CA THR A 186 7.10 3.21 -5.65
C THR A 186 8.47 3.03 -6.28
N ARG A 187 9.36 4.02 -6.20
CA ARG A 187 10.78 3.87 -6.58
C ARG A 187 11.61 3.05 -5.62
N TYR A 188 11.08 2.69 -4.46
CA TYR A 188 11.76 1.90 -3.43
C TYR A 188 11.22 0.47 -3.40
N ASP A 189 11.93 -0.42 -2.68
CA ASP A 189 11.50 -1.78 -2.45
C ASP A 189 10.66 -1.83 -1.15
N TRP A 190 9.41 -2.28 -1.26
CA TRP A 190 8.49 -2.40 -0.13
C TRP A 190 8.14 -3.85 0.12
N ILE A 191 9.00 -4.53 0.89
CA ILE A 191 8.80 -5.89 1.38
C ILE A 191 8.64 -5.83 2.89
N GLN A 192 7.48 -6.23 3.40
CA GLN A 192 7.19 -6.22 4.83
C GLN A 192 7.09 -7.65 5.37
N SER A 193 7.74 -7.91 6.51
CA SER A 193 7.49 -9.13 7.26
C SER A 193 6.13 -9.06 7.94
N THR A 194 5.33 -10.10 7.79
CA THR A 194 4.02 -10.26 8.44
C THR A 194 4.02 -11.40 9.45
N GLU A 195 5.18 -11.92 9.79
CA GLU A 195 5.34 -13.09 10.67
C GLU A 195 4.82 -12.83 12.09
N LYS A 196 5.05 -11.62 12.62
CA LYS A 196 4.53 -11.23 13.93
C LYS A 196 3.01 -11.28 13.97
N LEU A 197 2.34 -10.72 12.97
CA LEU A 197 0.89 -10.77 12.82
C LEU A 197 0.37 -12.21 12.77
N LYS A 198 0.97 -13.05 11.92
CA LYS A 198 0.59 -14.47 11.78
C LYS A 198 0.76 -15.27 13.07
N THR A 199 1.79 -14.94 13.85
CA THR A 199 2.13 -15.62 15.09
C THR A 199 1.18 -15.24 16.23
N LEU A 200 0.93 -13.95 16.43
CA LEU A 200 0.19 -13.45 17.59
C LEU A 200 -1.34 -13.42 17.35
N VAL A 201 -1.77 -13.13 16.11
CA VAL A 201 -3.19 -13.10 15.76
C VAL A 201 -3.62 -14.46 15.21
N LYS A 202 -3.88 -15.39 16.13
CA LYS A 202 -4.29 -16.77 15.78
C LYS A 202 -5.53 -16.77 14.88
N GLY A 203 -5.46 -17.57 13.83
CA GLY A 203 -6.57 -17.70 12.86
C GLY A 203 -6.62 -16.59 11.81
N TYR A 204 -5.67 -15.65 11.82
CA TYR A 204 -5.48 -14.78 10.69
C TYR A 204 -5.00 -15.60 9.47
N ARG A 205 -5.63 -15.37 8.34
CA ARG A 205 -5.28 -15.97 7.04
C ARG A 205 -5.60 -14.96 5.94
N TYR A 206 -4.75 -14.85 4.94
CA TYR A 206 -5.08 -14.15 3.71
C TYR A 206 -6.21 -14.90 3.00
N ARG A 207 -7.19 -14.15 2.50
CA ARG A 207 -8.32 -14.70 1.74
C ARG A 207 -8.30 -14.28 0.29
N ILE A 208 -7.80 -13.07 0.03
CA ILE A 208 -7.77 -12.50 -1.32
C ILE A 208 -6.31 -12.44 -1.75
N ASN A 209 -5.95 -13.19 -2.78
CA ASN A 209 -4.66 -13.09 -3.45
C ASN A 209 -4.66 -11.93 -4.45
N PHE A 210 -3.48 -11.54 -4.95
CA PHE A 210 -3.33 -10.39 -5.83
C PHE A 210 -4.16 -10.52 -7.11
N ILE A 211 -4.10 -11.67 -7.78
CA ILE A 211 -4.81 -11.90 -9.06
C ILE A 211 -6.32 -11.76 -8.87
N ASP A 212 -6.88 -12.37 -7.83
CA ASP A 212 -8.32 -12.31 -7.58
C ASP A 212 -8.77 -10.91 -7.15
N GLY A 213 -7.95 -10.20 -6.38
CA GLY A 213 -8.22 -8.82 -6.00
C GLY A 213 -8.25 -7.88 -7.21
N VAL A 214 -7.26 -7.98 -8.10
CA VAL A 214 -7.21 -7.16 -9.34
C VAL A 214 -8.36 -7.52 -10.29
N LYS A 215 -8.69 -8.80 -10.46
CA LYS A 215 -9.87 -9.22 -11.26
C LYS A 215 -11.16 -8.63 -10.71
N SER A 216 -11.34 -8.68 -9.39
CA SER A 216 -12.51 -8.11 -8.73
C SER A 216 -12.59 -6.60 -8.94
N PHE A 217 -11.46 -5.87 -8.75
CA PHE A 217 -11.40 -4.44 -9.00
C PHE A 217 -11.82 -4.10 -10.44
N ILE A 218 -11.19 -4.74 -11.43
CA ILE A 218 -11.46 -4.48 -12.85
C ILE A 218 -12.92 -4.77 -13.19
N SER A 219 -13.47 -5.90 -12.72
CA SER A 219 -14.86 -6.28 -12.99
C SER A 219 -15.84 -5.25 -12.43
N ASN A 220 -15.63 -4.79 -11.20
CA ASN A 220 -16.53 -3.86 -10.51
C ASN A 220 -16.37 -2.42 -11.01
N ASN A 221 -15.20 -2.05 -11.56
CA ASN A 221 -14.87 -0.69 -11.95
C ASN A 221 -14.70 -0.50 -13.46
N ILE A 222 -15.09 -1.46 -14.29
CA ILE A 222 -14.85 -1.42 -15.75
C ILE A 222 -15.37 -0.14 -16.41
N GLN A 223 -16.52 0.40 -15.96
CA GLN A 223 -17.05 1.64 -16.49
C GLN A 223 -16.24 2.86 -16.03
N LYS A 224 -15.80 2.88 -14.76
CA LYS A 224 -14.90 3.92 -14.21
C LYS A 224 -13.56 3.92 -14.97
N ILE A 225 -13.00 2.74 -15.23
CA ILE A 225 -11.76 2.59 -16.03
C ILE A 225 -11.97 3.14 -17.45
N LYS A 226 -13.07 2.78 -18.13
CA LYS A 226 -13.37 3.24 -19.49
C LYS A 226 -13.58 4.75 -19.59
N SER A 227 -14.23 5.35 -18.60
CA SER A 227 -14.54 6.78 -18.56
C SER A 227 -13.44 7.62 -17.91
N CYS A 228 -12.37 7.00 -17.39
CA CYS A 228 -11.25 7.71 -16.83
C CYS A 228 -10.63 8.60 -17.90
N ASN A 229 -10.67 9.92 -17.65
CA ASN A 229 -10.05 10.88 -18.55
C ASN A 229 -8.55 10.64 -18.59
N TYR A 230 -8.07 10.48 -19.80
CA TYR A 230 -6.67 10.25 -20.07
C TYR A 230 -5.84 11.47 -19.66
N MET A 231 -4.83 11.25 -18.83
CA MET A 231 -3.90 12.33 -18.47
C MET A 231 -2.87 12.48 -19.59
N GLU A 232 -2.82 13.66 -20.22
CA GLU A 232 -1.86 13.98 -21.31
C GLU A 232 -0.42 13.75 -20.89
N ILE A 233 -0.10 13.97 -19.59
CA ILE A 233 1.23 13.77 -19.05
C ILE A 233 1.79 12.36 -19.29
N TYR A 234 0.93 11.34 -19.40
CA TYR A 234 1.39 9.98 -19.74
C TYR A 234 1.88 9.85 -21.19
N ASP A 235 1.38 10.67 -22.11
CA ASP A 235 1.93 10.75 -23.48
C ASP A 235 3.24 11.56 -23.51
N GLU A 236 3.38 12.57 -22.65
CA GLU A 236 4.59 13.37 -22.57
C GLU A 236 5.80 12.63 -21.99
N ILE A 237 5.57 11.56 -21.19
CA ILE A 237 6.63 10.73 -20.64
C ILE A 237 6.97 9.51 -21.51
N LEU A 238 6.22 9.26 -22.58
CA LEU A 238 6.53 8.22 -23.58
C LEU A 238 7.65 8.65 -24.51
#